data_2d9b94cee3da489f9cd981ae26088f05
#
_entry.id   2d9b94cee3da489f9cd981ae26088f05
#
_cell.length_a   1.000
_cell.length_b   1.000
_cell.length_c   1.000
_cell.angle_alpha   90.00
_cell.angle_beta   90.00
_cell.angle_gamma   90.00
#
_symmetry.space_group_name_H-M   'P 1'
#
loop_
_entity.id
_entity.type
_entity.pdbx_description
1 polymer ?
#
loop_
_entity_poly.entity_id
_entity_poly.type
_entity_poly.pdbx_seq_one_letter_code
_entity_poly.pdbx_strand_id
1 'polypeptide(L)'
;MKERTFKKMIFAVFCCQFLSIPLFAQQQKVDTTHTYSIPEITVSDIYQTREVRSTAPLQVFSKDALKNLHALQVSDAVKHFAGVTVKDYGGIGGLKTVSIRSLGAQHTAVGYDGITLTDCQTGQIDIGRFSLDNVDRLSLNNGQSDNIFQPARFFASAGILNIQTLTPQFTKDKKTNIAGAFKTGSWGLVNPSLLLEQQFNKTWRMSVNGEWMSSDGHYPYTLRYGSAEGDLSSREKRKNTDVQTFRAEAGLYGNFSDKEQWRLKAYYFQSSRGLPKATTFYNDHSTQHLWDKNTFIQSQYKKEFSQQWVFQTSAKWNWSYQRYLDPDTKNSLKKTENSYYQQEYYLSASVLYRLLSNLSFSLSTDGSINTMNADLNNFVQPTRYSWLTAFAGKYVNDWLTISASALATIINEDVKKGGSAGNHRKLTPYVSAAFKPFHNEEFRVRFFYKDIFRLASFNDLYYEEVGNTQLKPEKAKQYNIGLTYSKNVCPFLPYLSATVDAYYNKVTDKIIAYPTKNLAVWSMKNLGQVDIKGIDITGSLSLQPWEKIRINLSGNYTYQRALDVTPPRSKHV
;
A
#
# COMPACT_ATOMS: atom_id res chain seq x y z
N MET A 1 25.47 24.48 -4.50
CA MET A 1 25.45 24.34 -5.98
C MET A 1 24.67 23.13 -6.48
N LYS A 2 24.72 21.96 -5.80
CA LYS A 2 23.98 20.71 -6.18
C LYS A 2 22.45 20.83 -6.05
N GLU A 3 21.95 21.52 -5.05
CA GLU A 3 20.50 21.68 -4.80
C GLU A 3 19.78 22.51 -5.90
N ARG A 4 20.43 23.52 -6.43
CA ARG A 4 19.88 24.35 -7.52
C ARG A 4 19.77 23.59 -8.86
N THR A 5 20.66 22.63 -9.10
CA THR A 5 20.67 21.85 -10.36
C THR A 5 19.56 20.80 -10.35
N PHE A 6 19.31 20.14 -9.21
CA PHE A 6 18.26 19.14 -9.07
C PHE A 6 16.85 19.76 -9.09
N LYS A 7 16.67 20.90 -8.41
CA LYS A 7 15.41 21.67 -8.48
C LYS A 7 15.11 22.20 -9.89
N LYS A 8 16.14 22.60 -10.64
CA LYS A 8 15.99 23.02 -12.05
C LYS A 8 15.65 21.83 -12.97
N MET A 9 16.19 20.64 -12.69
CA MET A 9 15.91 19.44 -13.50
C MET A 9 14.47 18.96 -13.28
N ILE A 10 13.95 18.97 -12.06
CA ILE A 10 12.54 18.64 -11.75
C ILE A 10 11.58 19.67 -12.37
N PHE A 11 11.91 20.96 -12.31
CA PHE A 11 11.09 22.01 -12.92
C PHE A 11 11.09 21.91 -14.47
N ALA A 12 12.21 21.58 -15.08
CA ALA A 12 12.30 21.36 -16.52
C ALA A 12 11.48 20.17 -17.00
N VAL A 13 11.46 19.05 -16.24
CA VAL A 13 10.66 17.86 -16.57
C VAL A 13 9.17 18.11 -16.32
N PHE A 14 8.81 18.92 -15.32
CA PHE A 14 7.42 19.32 -15.07
C PHE A 14 6.88 20.23 -16.20
N CYS A 15 7.70 21.11 -16.75
CA CYS A 15 7.34 21.94 -17.91
C CYS A 15 7.22 21.12 -19.21
N CYS A 16 7.99 20.04 -19.38
CA CYS A 16 7.89 19.18 -20.57
C CYS A 16 6.57 18.38 -20.66
N GLN A 17 5.83 18.21 -19.56
CA GLN A 17 4.50 17.58 -19.60
C GLN A 17 3.43 18.47 -20.27
N PHE A 18 3.69 19.78 -20.41
CA PHE A 18 2.74 20.74 -21.01
C PHE A 18 3.05 21.12 -22.45
N LEU A 19 4.19 20.68 -23.00
CA LEU A 19 4.61 20.99 -24.37
C LEU A 19 4.47 19.76 -25.28
N SER A 20 3.23 19.35 -25.61
CA SER A 20 2.96 18.43 -26.70
C SER A 20 2.70 19.20 -27.99
N ILE A 21 3.72 19.33 -28.84
CA ILE A 21 3.58 19.83 -30.21
C ILE A 21 3.09 18.66 -31.08
N PRO A 22 1.99 18.79 -31.86
CA PRO A 22 1.52 17.72 -32.72
C PRO A 22 2.42 17.60 -33.95
N LEU A 23 3.17 16.51 -34.07
CA LEU A 23 3.81 16.08 -35.33
C LEU A 23 2.77 15.33 -36.17
N PHE A 24 2.42 15.88 -37.32
CA PHE A 24 1.57 15.22 -38.31
C PHE A 24 2.30 14.01 -38.90
N ALA A 25 1.75 12.81 -38.73
CA ALA A 25 2.14 11.63 -39.46
C ALA A 25 0.95 11.14 -40.28
N GLN A 26 1.17 10.88 -41.58
CA GLN A 26 0.19 10.46 -42.56
C GLN A 26 -0.46 9.12 -42.24
N GLN A 27 -1.78 9.05 -42.40
CA GLN A 27 -2.59 7.83 -42.28
C GLN A 27 -2.42 6.93 -43.51
N GLN A 28 -2.04 5.67 -43.27
CA GLN A 28 -2.30 4.57 -44.19
C GLN A 28 -3.54 3.80 -43.65
N LYS A 29 -4.57 3.73 -44.50
CA LYS A 29 -5.78 2.92 -44.25
C LYS A 29 -5.40 1.43 -44.28
N VAL A 30 -5.69 0.73 -43.21
CA VAL A 30 -5.76 -0.74 -43.15
C VAL A 30 -7.20 -1.14 -42.88
N ASP A 31 -7.72 -1.98 -43.78
CA ASP A 31 -9.07 -2.54 -43.76
C ASP A 31 -9.16 -3.63 -42.65
N THR A 32 -10.09 -3.47 -41.70
CA THR A 32 -10.30 -4.45 -40.61
C THR A 32 -11.76 -4.80 -40.50
N THR A 33 -12.20 -5.75 -41.32
CA THR A 33 -13.47 -6.46 -41.14
C THR A 33 -13.19 -7.88 -40.64
N HIS A 34 -12.91 -8.04 -39.35
CA HIS A 34 -13.18 -9.26 -38.58
C HIS A 34 -13.48 -8.87 -37.13
N THR A 35 -14.79 -8.71 -36.87
CA THR A 35 -15.29 -8.62 -35.49
C THR A 35 -15.33 -10.01 -34.89
N TYR A 36 -14.36 -10.32 -34.03
CA TYR A 36 -14.48 -11.41 -33.08
C TYR A 36 -15.39 -10.97 -31.94
N SER A 37 -16.57 -11.54 -31.83
CA SER A 37 -17.39 -11.44 -30.63
C SER A 37 -16.70 -12.26 -29.53
N ILE A 38 -15.99 -11.58 -28.64
CA ILE A 38 -15.51 -12.18 -27.40
C ILE A 38 -16.75 -12.42 -26.54
N PRO A 39 -17.00 -13.67 -26.05
CA PRO A 39 -18.07 -13.89 -25.09
C PRO A 39 -17.84 -12.99 -23.87
N GLU A 40 -18.92 -12.48 -23.31
CA GLU A 40 -18.93 -11.58 -22.15
C GLU A 40 -18.21 -12.25 -20.97
N ILE A 41 -16.90 -12.01 -20.88
CA ILE A 41 -16.09 -12.47 -19.75
C ILE A 41 -16.45 -11.55 -18.59
N THR A 42 -17.12 -12.10 -17.59
CA THR A 42 -17.42 -11.36 -16.35
C THR A 42 -16.11 -10.87 -15.73
N VAL A 43 -16.10 -9.63 -15.25
CA VAL A 43 -14.90 -8.98 -14.67
C VAL A 43 -14.28 -9.82 -13.55
N SER A 44 -15.08 -10.60 -12.82
CA SER A 44 -14.63 -11.55 -11.80
C SER A 44 -13.71 -12.66 -12.36
N ASP A 45 -13.99 -13.19 -13.56
CA ASP A 45 -13.22 -14.31 -14.15
C ASP A 45 -11.79 -13.88 -14.56
N ILE A 46 -11.64 -12.62 -14.97
CA ILE A 46 -10.34 -12.05 -15.33
C ILE A 46 -9.42 -11.96 -14.12
N TYR A 47 -9.94 -11.58 -12.94
CA TYR A 47 -9.14 -11.45 -11.72
C TYR A 47 -8.75 -12.80 -11.16
N GLN A 48 -9.64 -13.77 -11.14
CA GLN A 48 -9.36 -15.14 -10.72
C GLN A 48 -8.27 -15.78 -11.59
N THR A 49 -8.32 -15.57 -12.91
CA THR A 49 -7.28 -16.02 -13.83
C THR A 49 -5.91 -15.37 -13.54
N ARG A 50 -5.88 -14.11 -13.14
CA ARG A 50 -4.63 -13.40 -12.78
C ARG A 50 -4.01 -13.92 -11.49
N GLU A 51 -4.80 -14.19 -10.46
CA GLU A 51 -4.32 -14.77 -9.19
C GLU A 51 -3.65 -16.12 -9.42
N VAL A 52 -4.28 -16.98 -10.22
CA VAL A 52 -3.79 -18.33 -10.52
C VAL A 52 -2.49 -18.30 -11.34
N ARG A 53 -2.38 -17.38 -12.30
CA ARG A 53 -1.23 -17.29 -13.23
C ARG A 53 -0.06 -16.45 -12.72
N SER A 54 -0.22 -15.79 -11.59
CA SER A 54 0.83 -14.96 -11.02
C SER A 54 2.04 -15.79 -10.55
N THR A 55 3.25 -15.28 -10.80
CA THR A 55 4.51 -15.91 -10.37
C THR A 55 4.82 -15.66 -8.89
N ALA A 56 4.16 -14.68 -8.27
CA ALA A 56 4.20 -14.41 -6.84
C ALA A 56 2.77 -14.45 -6.27
N PRO A 57 2.57 -14.74 -4.97
CA PRO A 57 1.24 -14.77 -4.37
C PRO A 57 0.50 -13.45 -4.58
N LEU A 58 -0.62 -13.51 -5.28
CA LEU A 58 -1.52 -12.40 -5.55
C LEU A 58 -2.90 -12.74 -4.98
N GLN A 59 -3.49 -11.82 -4.22
CA GLN A 59 -4.86 -11.90 -3.71
C GLN A 59 -5.61 -10.64 -4.13
N VAL A 60 -6.84 -10.77 -4.62
CA VAL A 60 -7.61 -9.65 -5.17
C VAL A 60 -9.04 -9.66 -4.64
N PHE A 61 -9.50 -8.54 -4.13
CA PHE A 61 -10.91 -8.27 -3.93
C PHE A 61 -11.42 -7.30 -5.00
N SER A 62 -12.39 -7.77 -5.80
CA SER A 62 -13.15 -6.93 -6.72
C SER A 62 -14.14 -6.04 -5.96
N LYS A 63 -14.71 -5.04 -6.63
CA LYS A 63 -15.76 -4.17 -6.07
C LYS A 63 -16.90 -4.97 -5.42
N ASP A 64 -17.38 -6.03 -6.08
CA ASP A 64 -18.48 -6.83 -5.56
C ASP A 64 -18.07 -7.67 -4.35
N ALA A 65 -16.85 -8.23 -4.35
CA ALA A 65 -16.30 -8.90 -3.19
C ALA A 65 -16.18 -7.94 -1.99
N LEU A 66 -15.67 -6.72 -2.20
CA LEU A 66 -15.56 -5.69 -1.16
C LEU A 66 -16.91 -5.29 -0.57
N LYS A 67 -17.96 -5.16 -1.41
CA LYS A 67 -19.32 -4.89 -0.93
C LYS A 67 -19.84 -6.00 -0.02
N ASN A 68 -19.58 -7.26 -0.37
CA ASN A 68 -20.04 -8.41 0.40
C ASN A 68 -19.31 -8.57 1.74
N LEU A 69 -18.14 -7.95 1.92
CA LEU A 69 -17.43 -7.94 3.20
C LEU A 69 -18.08 -7.02 4.23
N HIS A 70 -18.98 -6.11 3.82
CA HIS A 70 -19.60 -5.08 4.69
C HIS A 70 -18.56 -4.30 5.53
N ALA A 71 -17.37 -4.14 5.00
CA ALA A 71 -16.27 -3.46 5.65
C ALA A 71 -16.42 -1.93 5.53
N LEU A 72 -16.02 -1.19 6.56
CA LEU A 72 -16.11 0.27 6.59
C LEU A 72 -14.92 0.92 5.86
N GLN A 73 -13.73 0.41 6.11
CA GLN A 73 -12.45 0.97 5.66
C GLN A 73 -11.60 -0.09 4.96
N VAL A 74 -10.62 0.35 4.19
CA VAL A 74 -9.64 -0.55 3.55
C VAL A 74 -8.96 -1.48 4.56
N SER A 75 -8.65 -0.98 5.75
CA SER A 75 -8.06 -1.78 6.83
C SER A 75 -8.90 -2.98 7.25
N ASP A 76 -10.23 -2.89 7.17
CA ASP A 76 -11.11 -4.00 7.53
C ASP A 76 -11.10 -5.08 6.44
N ALA A 77 -11.11 -4.67 5.17
CA ALA A 77 -10.99 -5.61 4.05
C ALA A 77 -9.63 -6.32 4.01
N VAL A 78 -8.54 -5.61 4.33
CA VAL A 78 -7.16 -6.16 4.30
C VAL A 78 -6.96 -7.28 5.32
N LYS A 79 -7.71 -7.32 6.42
CA LYS A 79 -7.69 -8.42 7.41
C LYS A 79 -8.07 -9.78 6.82
N HIS A 80 -8.78 -9.80 5.69
CA HIS A 80 -9.19 -11.00 4.99
C HIS A 80 -8.16 -11.54 3.98
N PHE A 81 -6.99 -10.90 3.84
CA PHE A 81 -5.89 -11.45 3.06
C PHE A 81 -5.02 -12.39 3.90
N ALA A 82 -4.58 -13.50 3.31
CA ALA A 82 -3.62 -14.42 3.93
C ALA A 82 -2.23 -13.76 4.06
N GLY A 83 -1.50 -14.10 5.12
CA GLY A 83 -0.16 -13.57 5.37
C GLY A 83 -0.13 -12.13 5.87
N VAL A 84 -1.28 -11.56 6.24
CA VAL A 84 -1.40 -10.17 6.67
C VAL A 84 -1.69 -10.06 8.16
N THR A 85 -1.02 -9.10 8.79
CA THR A 85 -1.35 -8.63 10.14
C THR A 85 -1.66 -7.14 10.08
N VAL A 86 -2.85 -6.74 10.49
CA VAL A 86 -3.21 -5.34 10.68
C VAL A 86 -3.05 -4.99 12.15
N LYS A 87 -2.13 -4.07 12.45
CA LYS A 87 -2.03 -3.49 13.78
C LYS A 87 -3.00 -2.32 13.89
N ASP A 88 -3.86 -2.39 14.88
CA ASP A 88 -4.87 -1.37 15.19
C ASP A 88 -4.52 -0.71 16.53
N TYR A 89 -4.31 0.60 16.52
CA TYR A 89 -3.84 1.37 17.66
C TYR A 89 -4.95 2.17 18.36
N GLY A 90 -6.20 1.82 18.17
CA GLY A 90 -7.26 2.52 18.90
C GLY A 90 -8.68 2.39 18.33
N GLY A 91 -9.04 1.31 17.68
CA GLY A 91 -10.40 1.06 17.19
C GLY A 91 -10.75 1.89 15.93
N ILE A 92 -11.97 2.47 15.87
CA ILE A 92 -12.47 3.14 14.66
C ILE A 92 -11.54 4.29 14.24
N GLY A 93 -11.07 5.10 15.19
CA GLY A 93 -10.19 6.25 14.95
C GLY A 93 -8.69 5.93 15.01
N GLY A 94 -8.31 4.71 15.38
CA GLY A 94 -6.91 4.33 15.56
C GLY A 94 -6.11 4.31 14.27
N LEU A 95 -4.81 4.57 14.40
CA LEU A 95 -3.84 4.28 13.34
C LEU A 95 -3.91 2.79 12.99
N LYS A 96 -3.99 2.45 11.71
CA LYS A 96 -4.01 1.07 11.23
C LYS A 96 -2.92 0.83 10.20
N THR A 97 -1.97 -0.03 10.55
CA THR A 97 -0.85 -0.35 9.67
C THR A 97 -0.89 -1.81 9.24
N VAL A 98 -0.39 -2.10 8.04
CA VAL A 98 -0.38 -3.44 7.46
C VAL A 98 1.04 -3.99 7.41
N SER A 99 1.24 -5.17 7.97
CA SER A 99 2.47 -5.94 7.89
C SER A 99 2.21 -7.24 7.14
N ILE A 100 3.08 -7.55 6.20
CA ILE A 100 3.03 -8.78 5.40
C ILE A 100 4.08 -9.74 5.94
N ARG A 101 3.65 -10.98 6.29
CA ARG A 101 4.53 -12.08 6.72
C ARG A 101 5.54 -11.67 7.80
N SER A 102 5.08 -10.91 8.82
CA SER A 102 5.88 -10.42 9.96
C SER A 102 7.12 -9.57 9.62
N LEU A 103 7.27 -9.10 8.39
CA LEU A 103 8.41 -8.24 8.02
C LEU A 103 8.31 -6.83 8.62
N GLY A 104 7.10 -6.39 8.98
CA GLY A 104 6.81 -5.05 9.50
C GLY A 104 6.16 -4.15 8.45
N ALA A 105 5.41 -3.17 8.93
CA ALA A 105 4.64 -2.27 8.06
C ALA A 105 5.54 -1.40 7.16
N GLN A 106 6.77 -1.10 7.59
CA GLN A 106 7.74 -0.34 6.82
C GLN A 106 8.26 -1.08 5.56
N HIS A 107 8.06 -2.41 5.49
CA HIS A 107 8.41 -3.23 4.33
C HIS A 107 7.25 -3.38 3.34
N THR A 108 6.05 -2.85 3.66
CA THR A 108 4.86 -2.93 2.84
C THR A 108 4.64 -1.62 2.09
N ALA A 109 4.68 -1.64 0.77
CA ALA A 109 4.24 -0.50 -0.04
C ALA A 109 2.72 -0.45 -0.11
N VAL A 110 2.15 0.75 -0.03
CA VAL A 110 0.74 1.03 -0.32
C VAL A 110 0.68 1.84 -1.61
N GLY A 111 0.10 1.25 -2.65
CA GLY A 111 -0.16 1.92 -3.92
C GLY A 111 -1.57 2.49 -3.95
N TYR A 112 -1.73 3.71 -4.46
CA TYR A 112 -3.01 4.36 -4.70
C TYR A 112 -3.10 4.78 -6.17
N ASP A 113 -3.96 4.11 -6.93
CA ASP A 113 -4.09 4.27 -8.39
C ASP A 113 -2.76 4.16 -9.15
N GLY A 114 -1.88 3.23 -8.74
CA GLY A 114 -0.62 2.96 -9.42
C GLY A 114 0.55 3.87 -9.03
N ILE A 115 0.41 4.68 -7.99
CA ILE A 115 1.49 5.49 -7.41
C ILE A 115 1.63 5.17 -5.93
N THR A 116 2.84 4.96 -5.44
CA THR A 116 3.08 4.63 -4.03
C THR A 116 2.84 5.83 -3.12
N LEU A 117 2.19 5.57 -2.00
CA LEU A 117 2.10 6.51 -0.88
C LEU A 117 3.34 6.38 0.00
N THR A 118 3.74 7.48 0.60
CA THR A 118 4.92 7.54 1.48
C THR A 118 4.64 8.36 2.72
N ASP A 119 5.23 7.93 3.81
CA ASP A 119 5.37 8.65 5.05
C ASP A 119 6.86 8.59 5.46
N CYS A 120 7.57 9.69 5.36
CA CYS A 120 9.00 9.72 5.66
C CYS A 120 9.28 9.80 7.17
N GLN A 121 8.31 10.22 7.97
CA GLN A 121 8.41 10.32 9.41
C GLN A 121 8.48 8.94 10.06
N THR A 122 7.49 8.07 9.79
CA THR A 122 7.34 6.76 10.44
C THR A 122 7.69 5.59 9.53
N GLY A 123 7.72 5.81 8.20
CA GLY A 123 7.89 4.76 7.20
C GLY A 123 6.67 3.84 7.05
N GLN A 124 5.51 4.17 7.65
CA GLN A 124 4.30 3.36 7.67
C GLN A 124 3.12 4.16 7.13
N ILE A 125 2.22 3.49 6.42
CA ILE A 125 1.00 4.13 5.90
C ILE A 125 -0.19 3.72 6.76
N ASP A 126 -0.94 4.72 7.26
CA ASP A 126 -2.25 4.50 7.87
C ASP A 126 -3.26 4.09 6.79
N ILE A 127 -3.61 2.82 6.73
CA ILE A 127 -4.60 2.31 5.78
C ILE A 127 -6.04 2.49 6.27
N GLY A 128 -6.25 2.92 7.52
CA GLY A 128 -7.55 3.27 8.09
C GLY A 128 -8.15 4.56 7.53
N ARG A 129 -7.33 5.40 6.90
CA ARG A 129 -7.78 6.66 6.29
C ARG A 129 -8.46 6.50 4.93
N PHE A 130 -8.44 5.29 4.32
CA PHE A 130 -9.04 5.03 3.02
C PHE A 130 -10.38 4.33 3.19
N SER A 131 -11.44 4.92 2.63
CA SER A 131 -12.77 4.31 2.56
C SER A 131 -12.84 3.29 1.43
N LEU A 132 -13.76 2.34 1.55
CA LEU A 132 -14.09 1.40 0.50
C LEU A 132 -15.13 1.92 -0.50
N ASP A 133 -15.82 3.04 -0.22
CA ASP A 133 -16.93 3.54 -1.06
C ASP A 133 -16.50 3.91 -2.48
N ASN A 134 -15.24 4.33 -2.63
CA ASN A 134 -14.65 4.72 -3.93
C ASN A 134 -13.61 3.70 -4.43
N VAL A 135 -13.58 2.49 -3.88
CA VAL A 135 -12.62 1.46 -4.30
C VAL A 135 -13.25 0.49 -5.29
N ASP A 136 -12.61 0.34 -6.45
CA ASP A 136 -12.94 -0.65 -7.46
C ASP A 136 -12.28 -2.00 -7.17
N ARG A 137 -11.03 -1.95 -6.72
CA ARG A 137 -10.23 -3.15 -6.47
C ARG A 137 -9.20 -2.92 -5.39
N LEU A 138 -9.07 -3.93 -4.53
CA LEU A 138 -8.01 -4.03 -3.55
C LEU A 138 -7.20 -5.28 -3.87
N SER A 139 -5.87 -5.15 -4.02
CA SER A 139 -5.00 -6.28 -4.31
C SER A 139 -3.76 -6.29 -3.44
N LEU A 140 -3.35 -7.47 -3.03
CA LEU A 140 -2.15 -7.73 -2.25
C LEU A 140 -1.22 -8.64 -3.03
N ASN A 141 0.01 -8.17 -3.29
CA ASN A 141 1.10 -8.98 -3.78
C ASN A 141 2.08 -9.26 -2.63
N ASN A 142 2.35 -10.53 -2.34
CA ASN A 142 3.46 -10.93 -1.48
C ASN A 142 4.70 -11.12 -2.36
N GLY A 143 5.77 -10.32 -2.14
CA GLY A 143 6.91 -10.26 -3.03
C GLY A 143 6.78 -9.12 -4.05
N GLN A 144 6.73 -9.43 -5.33
CA GLN A 144 6.65 -8.45 -6.41
C GLN A 144 5.51 -8.80 -7.36
N SER A 145 4.84 -7.76 -7.87
CA SER A 145 3.82 -7.92 -8.91
C SER A 145 4.43 -8.44 -10.22
N ASP A 146 3.69 -9.27 -10.93
CA ASP A 146 4.01 -9.71 -12.30
C ASP A 146 3.96 -8.58 -13.34
N ASN A 147 3.41 -7.44 -12.95
CA ASN A 147 3.42 -6.27 -13.81
C ASN A 147 4.82 -5.63 -13.78
N ILE A 148 5.62 -5.89 -14.83
CA ILE A 148 6.93 -5.25 -14.97
C ILE A 148 6.83 -3.77 -15.40
N PHE A 149 5.70 -3.34 -15.97
CA PHE A 149 5.44 -1.97 -16.38
C PHE A 149 4.79 -1.18 -15.24
N GLN A 150 5.62 -0.74 -14.30
CA GLN A 150 5.23 -0.01 -13.10
C GLN A 150 6.39 0.89 -12.63
N PRO A 151 6.12 1.93 -11.81
CA PRO A 151 7.16 2.75 -11.21
C PRO A 151 8.24 1.96 -10.46
N ALA A 152 9.49 2.44 -10.48
CA ALA A 152 10.63 1.75 -9.89
C ALA A 152 10.47 1.51 -8.38
N ARG A 153 9.75 2.39 -7.66
CA ARG A 153 9.51 2.28 -6.23
C ARG A 153 8.72 1.02 -5.85
N PHE A 154 7.86 0.48 -6.72
CA PHE A 154 7.14 -0.77 -6.46
C PHE A 154 8.06 -2.00 -6.40
N PHE A 155 9.25 -1.93 -6.96
CA PHE A 155 10.25 -3.00 -6.88
C PHE A 155 10.98 -3.05 -5.53
N ALA A 156 10.90 -1.98 -4.72
CA ALA A 156 11.69 -1.82 -3.49
C ALA A 156 11.10 -2.52 -2.26
N SER A 157 9.80 -2.86 -2.24
CA SER A 157 9.10 -3.34 -1.03
C SER A 157 8.97 -4.86 -0.97
N ALA A 158 8.75 -5.40 0.22
CA ALA A 158 8.56 -6.84 0.45
C ALA A 158 7.20 -7.35 -0.03
N GLY A 159 6.22 -6.47 -0.07
CA GLY A 159 4.89 -6.72 -0.58
C GLY A 159 4.18 -5.41 -0.87
N ILE A 160 3.12 -5.48 -1.65
CA ILE A 160 2.43 -4.32 -2.20
C ILE A 160 0.93 -4.49 -1.98
N LEU A 161 0.34 -3.56 -1.22
CA LEU A 161 -1.10 -3.38 -1.12
C LEU A 161 -1.50 -2.30 -2.13
N ASN A 162 -2.24 -2.66 -3.18
CA ASN A 162 -2.72 -1.71 -4.17
C ASN A 162 -4.20 -1.39 -3.95
N ILE A 163 -4.52 -0.11 -3.81
CA ILE A 163 -5.86 0.45 -3.77
C ILE A 163 -6.12 1.07 -5.13
N GLN A 164 -7.07 0.54 -5.86
CA GLN A 164 -7.51 1.09 -7.14
C GLN A 164 -8.91 1.67 -6.98
N THR A 165 -9.06 2.96 -7.27
CA THR A 165 -10.34 3.65 -7.15
C THR A 165 -11.20 3.46 -8.40
N LEU A 166 -12.50 3.71 -8.24
CA LEU A 166 -13.45 3.67 -9.34
C LEU A 166 -13.05 4.66 -10.45
N THR A 167 -13.12 4.19 -11.68
CA THR A 167 -13.04 5.06 -12.85
C THR A 167 -14.45 5.29 -13.37
N PRO A 168 -14.90 6.54 -13.58
CA PRO A 168 -16.25 6.84 -14.03
C PRO A 168 -16.61 6.13 -15.33
N GLN A 169 -17.76 5.46 -15.34
CA GLN A 169 -18.31 4.78 -16.52
C GLN A 169 -19.72 5.28 -16.78
N PHE A 170 -20.05 5.56 -18.04
CA PHE A 170 -21.32 6.14 -18.45
C PHE A 170 -21.98 5.32 -19.56
N THR A 171 -23.29 5.22 -19.50
CA THR A 171 -24.11 4.70 -20.61
C THR A 171 -24.38 5.81 -21.63
N LYS A 172 -24.81 5.46 -22.84
CA LYS A 172 -25.01 6.43 -23.94
C LYS A 172 -25.91 7.61 -23.57
N ASP A 173 -26.91 7.38 -22.71
CA ASP A 173 -27.94 8.36 -22.38
C ASP A 173 -27.75 9.06 -21.03
N LYS A 174 -26.75 8.63 -20.25
CA LYS A 174 -26.54 9.15 -18.89
C LYS A 174 -25.12 9.69 -18.73
N LYS A 175 -24.99 11.01 -18.59
CA LYS A 175 -23.70 11.71 -18.43
C LYS A 175 -23.36 12.07 -16.98
N THR A 176 -24.28 11.85 -16.06
CA THR A 176 -24.11 12.16 -14.65
C THR A 176 -24.51 10.94 -13.81
N ASN A 177 -23.65 10.52 -12.90
CA ASN A 177 -23.96 9.55 -11.86
C ASN A 177 -23.83 10.22 -10.50
N ILE A 178 -24.80 9.95 -9.62
CA ILE A 178 -24.77 10.39 -8.23
C ILE A 178 -25.03 9.17 -7.37
N ALA A 179 -24.18 8.92 -6.38
CA ALA A 179 -24.37 7.87 -5.40
C ALA A 179 -24.11 8.44 -3.99
N GLY A 180 -25.05 8.22 -3.09
CA GLY A 180 -24.91 8.55 -1.69
C GLY A 180 -24.97 7.29 -0.85
N ALA A 181 -24.22 7.27 0.26
CA ALA A 181 -24.31 6.24 1.27
C ALA A 181 -24.37 6.88 2.65
N PHE A 182 -25.11 6.26 3.55
CA PHE A 182 -25.16 6.60 4.95
C PHE A 182 -24.94 5.33 5.77
N LYS A 183 -23.89 5.33 6.58
CA LYS A 183 -23.54 4.21 7.45
C LYS A 183 -23.65 4.64 8.90
N THR A 184 -24.21 3.79 9.71
CA THR A 184 -24.32 3.99 11.16
C THR A 184 -24.06 2.67 11.87
N GLY A 185 -23.71 2.73 13.12
CA GLY A 185 -23.38 1.52 13.88
C GLY A 185 -23.11 1.80 15.34
N SER A 186 -22.48 0.82 16.00
CA SER A 186 -22.11 0.91 17.40
C SER A 186 -21.20 2.11 17.67
N TRP A 187 -21.21 2.58 18.93
CA TRP A 187 -20.34 3.65 19.44
C TRP A 187 -20.54 5.00 18.76
N GLY A 188 -21.80 5.34 18.49
CA GLY A 188 -22.18 6.63 17.90
C GLY A 188 -21.64 6.82 16.48
N LEU A 189 -21.38 5.75 15.71
CA LEU A 189 -20.87 5.86 14.35
C LEU A 189 -21.90 6.52 13.44
N VAL A 190 -21.49 7.61 12.80
CA VAL A 190 -22.19 8.31 11.72
C VAL A 190 -21.22 8.55 10.58
N ASN A 191 -21.54 8.02 9.39
CA ASN A 191 -20.65 8.11 8.24
C ASN A 191 -21.42 8.30 6.91
N PRO A 192 -21.82 9.53 6.57
CA PRO A 192 -22.33 9.88 5.25
C PRO A 192 -21.22 9.98 4.21
N SER A 193 -21.48 9.57 2.98
CA SER A 193 -20.63 9.77 1.82
C SER A 193 -21.43 10.11 0.57
N LEU A 194 -20.81 10.87 -0.34
CA LEU A 194 -21.39 11.27 -1.62
C LEU A 194 -20.35 11.13 -2.72
N LEU A 195 -20.73 10.49 -3.81
CA LEU A 195 -19.96 10.38 -5.06
C LEU A 195 -20.74 11.07 -6.17
N LEU A 196 -20.12 12.00 -6.86
CA LEU A 196 -20.59 12.64 -8.07
C LEU A 196 -19.63 12.30 -9.21
N GLU A 197 -20.17 11.78 -10.32
CA GLU A 197 -19.41 11.54 -11.55
C GLU A 197 -20.08 12.30 -12.70
N GLN A 198 -19.26 12.93 -13.53
CA GLN A 198 -19.73 13.72 -14.67
C GLN A 198 -18.91 13.42 -15.92
N GLN A 199 -19.59 13.14 -17.01
CA GLN A 199 -19.01 13.09 -18.34
C GLN A 199 -19.23 14.44 -19.05
N PHE A 200 -18.16 15.16 -19.36
CA PHE A 200 -18.24 16.41 -20.12
C PHE A 200 -18.40 16.14 -21.62
N ASN A 201 -17.59 15.21 -22.13
CA ASN A 201 -17.59 14.76 -23.52
C ASN A 201 -17.00 13.34 -23.63
N LYS A 202 -16.73 12.85 -24.84
CA LYS A 202 -16.15 11.51 -25.05
C LYS A 202 -14.74 11.36 -24.46
N THR A 203 -14.01 12.46 -24.35
CA THR A 203 -12.61 12.48 -23.86
C THR A 203 -12.54 12.71 -22.37
N TRP A 204 -13.35 13.63 -21.81
CA TRP A 204 -13.18 14.13 -20.45
C TRP A 204 -14.27 13.66 -19.50
N ARG A 205 -13.85 13.12 -18.37
CA ARG A 205 -14.72 12.67 -17.26
C ARG A 205 -14.15 13.18 -15.95
N MET A 206 -15.02 13.39 -14.98
CA MET A 206 -14.67 13.84 -13.63
C MET A 206 -15.37 12.97 -12.60
N SER A 207 -14.72 12.77 -11.45
CA SER A 207 -15.35 12.26 -10.24
C SER A 207 -15.03 13.16 -9.05
N VAL A 208 -15.99 13.34 -8.16
CA VAL A 208 -15.79 14.02 -6.87
C VAL A 208 -16.43 13.13 -5.81
N ASN A 209 -15.67 12.78 -4.77
CA ASN A 209 -16.16 12.00 -3.64
C ASN A 209 -15.89 12.79 -2.34
N GLY A 210 -16.87 12.83 -1.46
CA GLY A 210 -16.74 13.39 -0.12
C GLY A 210 -17.27 12.43 0.93
N GLU A 211 -16.60 12.33 2.07
CA GLU A 211 -17.01 11.51 3.20
C GLU A 211 -16.69 12.22 4.51
N TRP A 212 -17.63 12.14 5.44
CA TRP A 212 -17.43 12.54 6.82
C TRP A 212 -17.73 11.36 7.73
N MET A 213 -16.96 11.18 8.78
CA MET A 213 -17.17 10.14 9.77
C MET A 213 -16.99 10.72 11.17
N SER A 214 -17.89 10.34 12.07
CA SER A 214 -17.79 10.65 13.51
C SER A 214 -18.15 9.42 14.30
N SER A 215 -17.46 9.19 15.42
CA SER A 215 -17.77 8.15 16.40
C SER A 215 -17.23 8.56 17.76
N ASP A 216 -17.94 8.24 18.85
CA ASP A 216 -17.45 8.41 20.22
C ASP A 216 -16.46 7.31 20.65
N GLY A 217 -16.49 6.16 19.97
CA GLY A 217 -15.57 5.05 20.19
C GLY A 217 -15.68 4.38 21.57
N HIS A 218 -16.71 4.68 22.38
CA HIS A 218 -16.87 4.21 23.74
C HIS A 218 -17.26 2.73 23.83
N TYR A 219 -16.43 1.82 23.32
CA TYR A 219 -16.70 0.39 23.38
C TYR A 219 -16.48 -0.20 24.79
N PRO A 220 -17.31 -1.18 25.22
CA PRO A 220 -17.13 -1.86 26.47
C PRO A 220 -15.96 -2.85 26.40
N TYR A 221 -15.21 -2.97 27.50
CA TYR A 221 -14.18 -3.99 27.69
C TYR A 221 -14.18 -4.50 29.10
N THR A 222 -13.60 -5.69 29.35
CA THR A 222 -13.43 -6.25 30.67
C THR A 222 -12.00 -6.02 31.13
N LEU A 223 -11.82 -5.24 32.17
CA LEU A 223 -10.55 -5.08 32.85
C LEU A 223 -10.41 -6.21 33.88
N ARG A 224 -9.40 -7.05 33.69
CA ARG A 224 -9.08 -8.11 34.64
C ARG A 224 -7.91 -7.66 35.50
N TYR A 225 -8.06 -7.76 36.81
CA TYR A 225 -7.03 -7.45 37.80
C TYR A 225 -7.17 -8.42 38.95
N GLY A 226 -6.09 -8.81 39.55
CA GLY A 226 -6.06 -9.72 40.67
C GLY A 226 -4.71 -10.40 40.84
N SER A 227 -4.47 -10.90 42.02
CA SER A 227 -3.37 -11.81 42.34
C SER A 227 -3.82 -13.27 42.09
N ALA A 228 -2.88 -14.20 42.22
CA ALA A 228 -3.13 -15.64 42.07
C ALA A 228 -4.27 -16.21 42.94
N GLU A 229 -4.83 -15.41 43.86
CA GLU A 229 -5.86 -15.84 44.81
C GLU A 229 -7.31 -15.38 44.47
N GLY A 230 -7.50 -14.60 43.40
CA GLY A 230 -8.85 -14.21 42.96
C GLY A 230 -8.86 -13.35 41.69
N ASP A 231 -9.58 -13.82 40.66
CA ASP A 231 -9.87 -13.07 39.44
C ASP A 231 -10.90 -11.97 39.69
N LEU A 232 -10.44 -10.77 39.99
CA LEU A 232 -11.31 -9.59 40.03
C LEU A 232 -11.41 -9.02 38.61
N SER A 233 -12.62 -8.68 38.20
CA SER A 233 -12.84 -8.02 36.90
C SER A 233 -13.90 -6.94 37.04
N SER A 234 -13.73 -5.86 36.28
CA SER A 234 -14.73 -4.82 36.08
C SER A 234 -15.07 -4.65 34.60
N ARG A 235 -16.33 -4.30 34.32
CA ARG A 235 -16.77 -3.96 32.97
C ARG A 235 -16.73 -2.45 32.81
N GLU A 236 -15.82 -1.99 31.98
CA GLU A 236 -15.53 -0.58 31.76
C GLU A 236 -15.90 -0.18 30.33
N LYS A 237 -16.02 1.14 30.09
CA LYS A 237 -16.12 1.70 28.75
C LYS A 237 -14.81 2.42 28.41
N ARG A 238 -14.29 2.18 27.21
CA ARG A 238 -13.08 2.85 26.73
C ARG A 238 -13.33 4.35 26.64
N LYS A 239 -12.40 5.13 27.14
CA LYS A 239 -12.45 6.60 27.16
C LYS A 239 -11.41 7.17 26.18
N ASN A 240 -11.62 8.40 25.72
CA ASN A 240 -10.73 9.13 24.82
C ASN A 240 -10.44 8.34 23.51
N THR A 241 -11.51 7.83 22.90
CA THR A 241 -11.48 7.03 21.66
C THR A 241 -12.35 7.67 20.58
N ASP A 242 -12.81 8.89 20.84
CA ASP A 242 -13.58 9.67 19.89
C ASP A 242 -12.75 9.98 18.62
N VAL A 243 -13.44 10.04 17.50
CA VAL A 243 -12.83 10.33 16.22
C VAL A 243 -13.79 11.14 15.36
N GLN A 244 -13.24 12.09 14.66
CA GLN A 244 -13.90 12.81 13.59
C GLN A 244 -12.96 12.90 12.40
N THR A 245 -13.43 12.46 11.22
CA THR A 245 -12.65 12.53 9.98
C THR A 245 -13.44 13.17 8.86
N PHE A 246 -12.72 13.85 7.97
CA PHE A 246 -13.26 14.33 6.71
C PHE A 246 -12.30 13.93 5.59
N ARG A 247 -12.85 13.44 4.49
CA ARG A 247 -12.12 13.06 3.30
C ARG A 247 -12.81 13.63 2.06
N ALA A 248 -12.02 14.15 1.14
CA ALA A 248 -12.48 14.57 -0.17
C ALA A 248 -11.50 14.09 -1.25
N GLU A 249 -12.03 13.64 -2.36
CA GLU A 249 -11.26 13.26 -3.54
C GLU A 249 -11.87 13.89 -4.78
N ALA A 250 -11.02 14.33 -5.70
CA ALA A 250 -11.42 14.78 -7.03
C ALA A 250 -10.53 14.10 -8.09
N GLY A 251 -11.15 13.53 -9.11
CA GLY A 251 -10.48 12.89 -10.23
C GLY A 251 -10.88 13.52 -11.55
N LEU A 252 -9.91 13.80 -12.42
CA LEU A 252 -10.12 14.19 -13.80
C LEU A 252 -9.46 13.17 -14.72
N TYR A 253 -10.21 12.66 -15.68
CA TYR A 253 -9.80 11.57 -16.56
C TYR A 253 -9.91 12.03 -18.01
N GLY A 254 -8.81 11.96 -18.73
CA GLY A 254 -8.70 12.24 -20.16
C GLY A 254 -8.43 10.95 -20.93
N ASN A 255 -9.36 10.53 -21.81
CA ASN A 255 -9.17 9.43 -22.74
C ASN A 255 -9.08 10.01 -24.15
N PHE A 256 -7.86 10.31 -24.60
CA PHE A 256 -7.61 10.93 -25.90
C PHE A 256 -7.79 9.91 -27.05
N SER A 257 -7.44 8.64 -26.75
CA SER A 257 -7.69 7.48 -27.61
C SER A 257 -7.63 6.21 -26.75
N ASP A 258 -7.90 5.04 -27.35
CA ASP A 258 -7.74 3.73 -26.67
C ASP A 258 -6.28 3.47 -26.26
N LYS A 259 -5.32 4.18 -26.88
CA LYS A 259 -3.88 4.06 -26.63
C LYS A 259 -3.29 5.20 -25.80
N GLU A 260 -4.08 6.23 -25.48
CA GLU A 260 -3.58 7.44 -24.83
C GLU A 260 -4.54 7.91 -23.74
N GLN A 261 -4.07 7.90 -22.50
CA GLN A 261 -4.85 8.19 -21.32
C GLN A 261 -4.07 9.10 -20.37
N TRP A 262 -4.80 10.01 -19.76
CA TRP A 262 -4.29 10.86 -18.69
C TRP A 262 -5.26 10.89 -17.53
N ARG A 263 -4.75 10.95 -16.31
CA ARG A 263 -5.56 11.17 -15.11
C ARG A 263 -4.85 12.07 -14.13
N LEU A 264 -5.63 12.91 -13.50
CA LEU A 264 -5.24 13.76 -12.39
C LEU A 264 -6.13 13.41 -11.20
N LYS A 265 -5.55 13.29 -10.02
CA LYS A 265 -6.29 13.08 -8.78
C LYS A 265 -5.78 14.01 -7.70
N ALA A 266 -6.70 14.63 -6.98
CA ALA A 266 -6.46 15.34 -5.74
C ALA A 266 -7.16 14.60 -4.59
N TYR A 267 -6.48 14.47 -3.47
CA TYR A 267 -6.95 13.81 -2.25
C TYR A 267 -6.70 14.73 -1.06
N TYR A 268 -7.68 14.85 -0.20
CA TYR A 268 -7.60 15.53 1.09
C TYR A 268 -8.17 14.65 2.19
N PHE A 269 -7.47 14.57 3.31
CA PHE A 269 -7.91 13.90 4.52
C PHE A 269 -7.56 14.73 5.74
N GLN A 270 -8.47 14.81 6.70
CA GLN A 270 -8.20 15.30 8.04
C GLN A 270 -8.83 14.40 9.08
N SER A 271 -8.18 14.29 10.22
CA SER A 271 -8.66 13.55 11.38
C SER A 271 -8.40 14.33 12.66
N SER A 272 -9.33 14.24 13.60
CA SER A 272 -9.20 14.67 14.99
C SER A 272 -9.61 13.50 15.85
N ARG A 273 -8.74 13.04 16.75
CA ARG A 273 -9.00 11.81 17.52
C ARG A 273 -8.35 11.84 18.89
N GLY A 274 -9.06 11.30 19.87
CA GLY A 274 -8.53 10.95 21.16
C GLY A 274 -7.55 9.78 21.06
N LEU A 275 -6.52 9.73 21.88
CA LEU A 275 -5.56 8.65 21.99
C LEU A 275 -5.74 7.95 23.34
N PRO A 276 -6.34 6.74 23.38
CA PRO A 276 -6.51 6.00 24.61
C PRO A 276 -5.16 5.46 25.11
N LYS A 277 -4.86 5.64 26.39
CA LYS A 277 -3.70 5.01 27.04
C LYS A 277 -3.93 3.51 27.24
N ALA A 278 -2.87 2.78 27.60
CA ALA A 278 -3.00 1.40 28.06
C ALA A 278 -3.96 1.34 29.25
N THR A 279 -4.85 0.33 29.26
CA THR A 279 -5.78 0.11 30.36
C THR A 279 -5.03 -0.54 31.52
N THR A 280 -4.75 0.24 32.55
CA THR A 280 -4.19 -0.23 33.81
C THR A 280 -5.13 0.14 34.94
N PHE A 281 -5.12 -0.62 36.03
CA PHE A 281 -6.03 -0.43 37.18
C PHE A 281 -6.01 0.99 37.77
N TYR A 282 -4.88 1.70 37.64
CA TYR A 282 -4.70 3.03 38.22
C TYR A 282 -4.76 4.17 37.21
N ASN A 283 -4.98 3.90 35.93
CA ASN A 283 -4.91 4.94 34.90
C ASN A 283 -5.80 4.62 33.69
N ASP A 284 -7.10 4.92 33.84
CA ASP A 284 -8.09 4.80 32.78
C ASP A 284 -8.35 6.13 32.03
N HIS A 285 -7.76 7.23 32.51
CA HIS A 285 -7.89 8.55 31.92
C HIS A 285 -6.74 8.86 30.99
N SER A 286 -7.04 9.12 29.74
CA SER A 286 -6.15 9.74 28.76
C SER A 286 -6.80 11.01 28.25
N THR A 287 -6.02 12.08 28.14
CA THR A 287 -6.43 13.35 27.56
C THR A 287 -5.61 13.66 26.30
N GLN A 288 -4.80 12.69 25.87
CA GLN A 288 -3.96 12.80 24.68
C GLN A 288 -4.81 12.93 23.43
N HIS A 289 -4.44 13.83 22.53
CA HIS A 289 -5.18 14.08 21.30
C HIS A 289 -4.23 14.20 20.11
N LEU A 290 -4.71 13.73 18.94
CA LEU A 290 -3.95 13.75 17.69
C LEU A 290 -4.80 14.36 16.57
N TRP A 291 -4.21 15.30 15.85
CA TRP A 291 -4.77 15.86 14.62
C TRP A 291 -3.86 15.51 13.46
N ASP A 292 -4.44 14.96 12.41
CA ASP A 292 -3.74 14.64 11.16
C ASP A 292 -4.39 15.38 9.99
N LYS A 293 -3.57 15.87 9.07
CA LYS A 293 -4.00 16.33 7.75
C LYS A 293 -3.06 15.75 6.69
N ASN A 294 -3.63 15.28 5.62
CA ASN A 294 -2.86 14.79 4.48
C ASN A 294 -3.50 15.24 3.17
N THR A 295 -2.69 15.76 2.28
CA THR A 295 -3.10 16.17 0.94
C THR A 295 -2.11 15.62 -0.06
N PHE A 296 -2.59 15.01 -1.15
CA PHE A 296 -1.74 14.75 -2.29
C PHE A 296 -2.45 15.09 -3.60
N ILE A 297 -1.65 15.50 -4.56
CA ILE A 297 -2.05 15.66 -5.95
C ILE A 297 -1.15 14.78 -6.77
N GLN A 298 -1.76 13.92 -7.60
CA GLN A 298 -1.02 13.01 -8.47
C GLN A 298 -1.56 13.04 -9.89
N SER A 299 -0.64 12.98 -10.85
CA SER A 299 -0.91 12.91 -12.28
C SER A 299 -0.26 11.68 -12.87
N GLN A 300 -0.94 11.02 -13.79
CA GLN A 300 -0.41 9.88 -14.53
C GLN A 300 -0.80 10.02 -16.01
N TYR A 301 0.18 9.85 -16.88
CA TYR A 301 -0.01 9.81 -18.31
C TYR A 301 0.53 8.51 -18.87
N LYS A 302 -0.23 7.84 -19.73
CA LYS A 302 0.15 6.61 -20.39
C LYS A 302 -0.14 6.73 -21.88
N LYS A 303 0.82 6.30 -22.72
CA LYS A 303 0.68 6.26 -24.18
C LYS A 303 1.32 5.01 -24.77
N GLU A 304 0.56 4.34 -25.64
CA GLU A 304 1.07 3.27 -26.50
C GLU A 304 1.44 3.87 -27.87
N PHE A 305 2.74 4.06 -28.10
CA PHE A 305 3.24 4.61 -29.36
C PHE A 305 3.12 3.61 -30.51
N SER A 306 3.29 2.32 -30.20
CA SER A 306 3.15 1.21 -31.13
C SER A 306 2.74 -0.06 -30.35
N GLN A 307 2.55 -1.17 -31.05
CA GLN A 307 2.35 -2.47 -30.42
C GLN A 307 3.53 -2.88 -29.52
N GLN A 308 4.74 -2.39 -29.83
CA GLN A 308 5.97 -2.71 -29.10
C GLN A 308 6.26 -1.74 -27.96
N TRP A 309 6.00 -0.44 -28.13
CA TRP A 309 6.43 0.61 -27.22
C TRP A 309 5.28 1.23 -26.43
N VAL A 310 5.36 1.14 -25.12
CA VAL A 310 4.43 1.80 -24.20
C VAL A 310 5.23 2.66 -23.23
N PHE A 311 4.77 3.89 -23.04
CA PHE A 311 5.35 4.85 -22.11
C PHE A 311 4.34 5.22 -21.03
N GLN A 312 4.80 5.39 -19.81
CA GLN A 312 4.04 5.94 -18.70
C GLN A 312 4.89 6.90 -17.89
N THR A 313 4.30 8.00 -17.47
CA THR A 313 4.92 8.90 -16.50
C THR A 313 3.92 9.23 -15.40
N SER A 314 4.44 9.43 -14.19
CA SER A 314 3.64 9.77 -13.01
C SER A 314 4.35 10.85 -12.21
N ALA A 315 3.59 11.81 -11.73
CA ALA A 315 4.07 12.85 -10.82
C ALA A 315 3.16 12.92 -9.59
N LYS A 316 3.72 13.19 -8.42
CA LYS A 316 2.96 13.38 -7.18
C LYS A 316 3.61 14.46 -6.32
N TRP A 317 2.78 15.31 -5.75
CA TRP A 317 3.11 16.12 -4.60
C TRP A 317 2.27 15.65 -3.42
N ASN A 318 2.91 15.45 -2.26
CA ASN A 318 2.23 15.09 -1.01
C ASN A 318 2.65 16.05 0.09
N TRP A 319 1.70 16.46 0.90
CA TRP A 319 1.88 17.25 2.11
C TRP A 319 1.14 16.60 3.27
N SER A 320 1.78 16.49 4.42
CA SER A 320 1.18 15.97 5.65
C SER A 320 1.50 16.87 6.84
N TYR A 321 0.53 17.00 7.71
CA TYR A 321 0.63 17.69 9.00
C TYR A 321 0.12 16.76 10.08
N GLN A 322 0.84 16.70 11.19
CA GLN A 322 0.43 15.97 12.38
C GLN A 322 0.69 16.84 13.60
N ARG A 323 -0.28 16.95 14.51
CA ARG A 323 -0.16 17.62 15.80
C ARG A 323 -0.56 16.66 16.91
N TYR A 324 0.34 16.44 17.85
CA TYR A 324 0.12 15.66 19.06
C TYR A 324 0.07 16.58 20.28
N LEU A 325 -0.88 16.34 21.18
CA LEU A 325 -1.02 17.04 22.45
C LEU A 325 -1.19 16.03 23.59
N ASP A 326 -0.37 16.12 24.62
CA ASP A 326 -0.55 15.49 25.93
C ASP A 326 -0.55 16.58 27.01
N PRO A 327 -1.73 16.98 27.53
CA PRO A 327 -1.84 18.02 28.54
C PRO A 327 -1.42 17.56 29.93
N ASP A 328 -1.26 16.24 30.17
CA ASP A 328 -0.98 15.66 31.48
C ASP A 328 0.49 15.28 31.67
N THR A 329 1.37 15.76 30.78
CA THR A 329 2.81 15.46 30.90
C THR A 329 3.42 16.14 32.11
N LYS A 330 4.24 15.40 32.87
CA LYS A 330 4.97 15.90 34.06
C LYS A 330 6.27 16.65 33.71
N ASN A 331 6.29 17.38 32.61
CA ASN A 331 7.41 18.25 32.25
C ASN A 331 7.27 19.66 32.87
N SER A 332 8.28 20.50 32.73
CA SER A 332 8.26 21.88 33.26
C SER A 332 7.14 22.74 32.66
N LEU A 333 6.68 22.43 31.44
CA LEU A 333 5.59 23.12 30.75
C LEU A 333 4.21 22.55 31.10
N LYS A 334 4.13 21.47 31.88
CA LYS A 334 2.92 20.70 32.22
C LYS A 334 2.11 20.24 31.00
N LYS A 335 2.71 20.24 29.82
CA LYS A 335 2.12 19.72 28.59
C LYS A 335 3.21 19.33 27.60
N THR A 336 2.92 18.36 26.74
CA THR A 336 3.71 18.07 25.54
C THR A 336 2.85 18.38 24.33
N GLU A 337 3.33 19.26 23.47
CA GLU A 337 2.64 19.61 22.21
C GLU A 337 3.69 19.66 21.10
N ASN A 338 3.54 18.81 20.10
CA ASN A 338 4.49 18.70 19.00
C ASN A 338 3.74 18.69 17.67
N SER A 339 4.24 19.44 16.70
CA SER A 339 3.71 19.49 15.33
C SER A 339 4.77 19.08 14.32
N TYR A 340 4.38 18.27 13.36
CA TYR A 340 5.25 17.74 12.33
C TYR A 340 4.69 18.07 10.96
N TYR A 341 5.57 18.44 10.02
CA TYR A 341 5.26 18.78 8.65
C TYR A 341 6.12 17.95 7.72
N GLN A 342 5.50 17.25 6.76
CA GLN A 342 6.19 16.45 5.77
C GLN A 342 5.79 16.91 4.36
N GLN A 343 6.74 16.85 3.43
CA GLN A 343 6.46 17.03 2.01
C GLN A 343 7.21 15.99 1.17
N GLU A 344 6.58 15.56 0.11
CA GLU A 344 7.19 14.74 -0.93
C GLU A 344 6.92 15.34 -2.30
N TYR A 345 7.97 15.43 -3.11
CA TYR A 345 7.91 15.64 -4.54
C TYR A 345 8.40 14.36 -5.22
N TYR A 346 7.59 13.79 -6.08
CA TYR A 346 7.86 12.50 -6.73
C TYR A 346 7.60 12.58 -8.22
N LEU A 347 8.50 11.98 -9.00
CA LEU A 347 8.39 11.83 -10.44
C LEU A 347 8.84 10.43 -10.83
N SER A 348 8.12 9.80 -11.77
CA SER A 348 8.42 8.48 -12.32
C SER A 348 8.26 8.49 -13.82
N ALA A 349 9.14 7.77 -14.53
CA ALA A 349 9.01 7.45 -15.93
C ALA A 349 9.27 5.95 -16.14
N SER A 350 8.41 5.29 -16.92
CA SER A 350 8.51 3.87 -17.24
C SER A 350 8.30 3.66 -18.73
N VAL A 351 9.12 2.78 -19.30
CA VAL A 351 9.03 2.34 -20.70
C VAL A 351 8.88 0.84 -20.72
N LEU A 352 7.93 0.32 -21.48
CA LEU A 352 7.78 -1.09 -21.79
C LEU A 352 8.12 -1.32 -23.25
N TYR A 353 8.98 -2.30 -23.51
CA TYR A 353 9.32 -2.79 -24.83
C TYR A 353 8.91 -4.25 -24.99
N ARG A 354 7.98 -4.54 -25.89
CA ARG A 354 7.57 -5.89 -26.26
C ARG A 354 8.43 -6.33 -27.45
N LEU A 355 9.47 -7.10 -27.15
CA LEU A 355 10.40 -7.62 -28.18
C LEU A 355 9.71 -8.68 -29.04
N LEU A 356 8.98 -9.59 -28.39
CA LEU A 356 8.19 -10.66 -28.99
C LEU A 356 6.80 -10.68 -28.32
N SER A 357 5.86 -11.45 -28.85
CA SER A 357 4.53 -11.63 -28.26
C SER A 357 4.60 -12.19 -26.82
N ASN A 358 5.63 -12.96 -26.51
CA ASN A 358 5.87 -13.63 -25.25
C ASN A 358 7.04 -13.07 -24.43
N LEU A 359 7.82 -12.12 -24.94
CA LEU A 359 8.99 -11.55 -24.27
C LEU A 359 8.92 -10.02 -24.23
N SER A 360 8.92 -9.48 -23.02
CA SER A 360 8.86 -8.04 -22.79
C SER A 360 9.92 -7.58 -21.79
N PHE A 361 10.41 -6.37 -21.98
CA PHE A 361 11.33 -5.69 -21.06
C PHE A 361 10.74 -4.36 -20.60
N SER A 362 11.08 -3.92 -19.41
CA SER A 362 10.76 -2.58 -18.93
C SER A 362 11.96 -1.92 -18.26
N LEU A 363 12.03 -0.61 -18.44
CA LEU A 363 12.93 0.27 -17.71
C LEU A 363 12.08 1.32 -17.01
N SER A 364 12.24 1.44 -15.70
CA SER A 364 11.52 2.42 -14.87
C SER A 364 12.51 3.19 -14.04
N THR A 365 12.34 4.51 -13.95
CA THR A 365 13.17 5.38 -13.13
C THR A 365 12.30 6.34 -12.33
N ASP A 366 12.61 6.50 -11.04
CA ASP A 366 11.89 7.33 -10.09
C ASP A 366 12.86 8.28 -9.39
N GLY A 367 12.46 9.55 -9.28
CA GLY A 367 13.12 10.55 -8.46
C GLY A 367 12.17 11.05 -7.36
N SER A 368 12.66 11.23 -6.13
CA SER A 368 11.87 11.85 -5.08
C SER A 368 12.71 12.69 -4.12
N ILE A 369 12.05 13.71 -3.56
CA ILE A 369 12.57 14.55 -2.47
C ILE A 369 11.57 14.47 -1.34
N ASN A 370 12.02 14.01 -0.18
CA ASN A 370 11.23 13.98 1.05
C ASN A 370 11.85 14.95 2.06
N THR A 371 11.03 15.82 2.63
CA THR A 371 11.44 16.78 3.67
C THR A 371 10.56 16.65 4.90
N MET A 372 11.14 16.90 6.06
CA MET A 372 10.40 16.94 7.31
C MET A 372 10.82 18.16 8.13
N ASN A 373 9.86 18.79 8.78
CA ASN A 373 10.06 19.85 9.76
C ASN A 373 9.20 19.57 11.00
N ALA A 374 9.58 20.11 12.14
CA ALA A 374 8.82 20.05 13.39
C ALA A 374 9.00 21.35 14.18
N ASP A 375 8.07 21.63 15.08
CA ASP A 375 8.14 22.76 16.03
C ASP A 375 8.98 22.47 17.29
N LEU A 376 9.81 21.42 17.23
CA LEU A 376 10.73 21.04 18.28
C LEU A 376 11.98 21.93 18.30
N ASN A 377 12.48 22.25 19.50
CA ASN A 377 13.74 22.96 19.66
C ASN A 377 14.87 22.14 19.03
N ASN A 378 15.69 22.80 18.19
CA ASN A 378 16.84 22.19 17.52
C ASN A 378 16.53 21.02 16.56
N PHE A 379 15.29 20.90 16.06
CA PHE A 379 14.95 19.86 15.09
C PHE A 379 15.88 19.93 13.85
N VAL A 380 16.40 18.81 13.43
CA VAL A 380 17.47 18.72 12.40
C VAL A 380 17.00 19.04 10.98
N GLN A 381 15.71 19.04 10.70
CA GLN A 381 15.07 19.30 9.40
C GLN A 381 15.69 18.48 8.27
N PRO A 382 15.49 17.15 8.26
CA PRO A 382 16.10 16.27 7.28
C PRO A 382 15.46 16.43 5.88
N THR A 383 16.29 16.22 4.86
CA THR A 383 15.90 16.13 3.46
C THR A 383 16.54 14.90 2.85
N ARG A 384 15.73 14.02 2.27
CA ARG A 384 16.16 12.78 1.60
C ARG A 384 15.89 12.87 0.10
N TYR A 385 16.94 12.74 -0.69
CA TYR A 385 16.88 12.62 -2.15
C TYR A 385 17.02 11.14 -2.51
N SER A 386 16.04 10.62 -3.24
CA SER A 386 16.04 9.21 -3.65
C SER A 386 15.96 9.10 -5.16
N TRP A 387 16.82 8.26 -5.72
CA TRP A 387 16.81 7.87 -7.12
C TRP A 387 16.78 6.36 -7.23
N LEU A 388 15.74 5.82 -7.87
CA LEU A 388 15.54 4.39 -8.06
C LEU A 388 15.45 4.11 -9.56
N THR A 389 16.14 3.06 -10.03
CA THR A 389 16.04 2.61 -11.42
C THR A 389 15.89 1.10 -11.45
N ALA A 390 14.80 0.62 -12.04
CA ALA A 390 14.49 -0.80 -12.18
C ALA A 390 14.55 -1.20 -13.64
N PHE A 391 15.31 -2.26 -13.94
CA PHE A 391 15.24 -2.97 -15.21
C PHE A 391 14.58 -4.32 -14.97
N ALA A 392 13.56 -4.67 -15.76
CA ALA A 392 12.82 -5.91 -15.60
C ALA A 392 12.54 -6.58 -16.96
N GLY A 393 12.55 -7.90 -16.97
CA GLY A 393 12.18 -8.73 -18.10
C GLY A 393 11.11 -9.74 -17.71
N LYS A 394 10.20 -10.04 -18.63
CA LYS A 394 9.13 -11.04 -18.45
C LYS A 394 8.98 -11.87 -19.71
N TYR A 395 9.00 -13.18 -19.51
CA TYR A 395 8.68 -14.18 -20.51
C TYR A 395 7.38 -14.90 -20.11
N VAL A 396 6.48 -15.08 -21.05
CA VAL A 396 5.18 -15.73 -20.82
C VAL A 396 4.85 -16.65 -21.96
N ASN A 397 4.61 -17.92 -21.65
CA ASN A 397 3.94 -18.84 -22.56
C ASN A 397 2.88 -19.67 -21.78
N ASP A 398 2.22 -20.63 -22.42
CA ASP A 398 1.09 -21.36 -21.84
C ASP A 398 1.47 -22.17 -20.59
N TRP A 399 2.70 -22.66 -20.53
CA TRP A 399 3.17 -23.56 -19.45
C TRP A 399 4.20 -22.93 -18.52
N LEU A 400 4.82 -21.79 -18.92
CA LEU A 400 5.90 -21.15 -18.16
C LEU A 400 5.76 -19.63 -18.18
N THR A 401 5.81 -19.00 -17.01
CA THR A 401 5.99 -17.57 -16.84
C THR A 401 7.24 -17.32 -16.00
N ILE A 402 8.15 -16.49 -16.49
CA ILE A 402 9.35 -16.05 -15.76
C ILE A 402 9.36 -14.55 -15.70
N SER A 403 9.67 -14.00 -14.55
CA SER A 403 9.95 -12.55 -14.39
C SER A 403 11.25 -12.37 -13.61
N ALA A 404 12.10 -11.48 -14.06
CA ALA A 404 13.32 -11.09 -13.38
C ALA A 404 13.49 -9.58 -13.39
N SER A 405 14.06 -9.02 -12.32
CA SER A 405 14.37 -7.59 -12.27
C SER A 405 15.57 -7.30 -11.38
N ALA A 406 16.21 -6.17 -11.63
CA ALA A 406 17.23 -5.57 -10.79
C ALA A 406 16.86 -4.12 -10.49
N LEU A 407 16.86 -3.74 -9.22
CA LEU A 407 16.60 -2.39 -8.76
C LEU A 407 17.88 -1.75 -8.22
N ALA A 408 18.33 -0.68 -8.85
CA ALA A 408 19.37 0.19 -8.34
C ALA A 408 18.73 1.31 -7.51
N THR A 409 19.21 1.49 -6.29
CA THR A 409 18.77 2.52 -5.33
C THR A 409 19.94 3.40 -4.96
N ILE A 410 19.78 4.72 -5.12
CA ILE A 410 20.75 5.75 -4.70
C ILE A 410 20.01 6.73 -3.81
N ILE A 411 20.52 6.94 -2.60
CA ILE A 411 19.94 7.82 -1.59
C ILE A 411 21.01 8.76 -1.08
N ASN A 412 20.70 10.04 -1.09
CA ASN A 412 21.49 11.08 -0.44
C ASN A 412 20.63 11.76 0.63
N GLU A 413 21.20 11.97 1.79
CA GLU A 413 20.49 12.54 2.92
C GLU A 413 21.25 13.75 3.47
N ASP A 414 20.55 14.87 3.59
CA ASP A 414 21.05 16.12 4.14
C ASP A 414 20.21 16.57 5.33
N VAL A 415 20.80 17.28 6.26
CA VAL A 415 20.14 17.91 7.41
C VAL A 415 20.55 19.38 7.50
N LYS A 416 19.65 20.25 7.96
CA LYS A 416 19.98 21.67 8.16
C LYS A 416 20.83 21.90 9.41
N LYS A 417 20.71 21.04 10.43
CA LYS A 417 21.44 21.12 11.70
C LYS A 417 21.94 19.74 12.09
N GLY A 418 23.15 19.63 12.62
CA GLY A 418 23.75 18.38 13.09
C GLY A 418 24.31 17.51 11.97
N GLY A 419 24.43 16.21 12.20
CA GLY A 419 24.97 15.22 11.28
C GLY A 419 23.88 14.39 10.60
N SER A 420 23.99 14.16 9.28
CA SER A 420 23.09 13.27 8.55
C SER A 420 23.47 11.80 8.75
N ALA A 421 22.51 10.89 8.54
CA ALA A 421 22.74 9.44 8.58
C ALA A 421 23.56 8.91 7.39
N GLY A 422 23.88 9.77 6.42
CA GLY A 422 24.77 9.44 5.30
C GLY A 422 24.05 8.96 4.05
N ASN A 423 24.86 8.62 3.05
CA ASN A 423 24.41 8.25 1.70
C ASN A 423 24.45 6.73 1.51
N HIS A 424 23.52 6.19 0.73
CA HIS A 424 23.40 4.76 0.49
C HIS A 424 23.26 4.44 -0.98
N ARG A 425 23.88 3.35 -1.42
CA ARG A 425 23.73 2.79 -2.77
C ARG A 425 23.54 1.29 -2.67
N LYS A 426 22.58 0.74 -3.37
CA LYS A 426 22.26 -0.69 -3.33
C LYS A 426 21.68 -1.18 -4.64
N LEU A 427 22.08 -2.39 -5.05
CA LEU A 427 21.45 -3.17 -6.11
C LEU A 427 20.72 -4.36 -5.46
N THR A 428 19.44 -4.54 -5.78
CA THR A 428 18.60 -5.62 -5.26
C THR A 428 17.97 -6.41 -6.40
N PRO A 429 18.28 -7.73 -6.53
CA PRO A 429 17.71 -8.60 -7.54
C PRO A 429 16.39 -9.21 -7.10
N TYR A 430 15.58 -9.58 -8.10
CA TYR A 430 14.38 -10.38 -7.98
C TYR A 430 14.28 -11.37 -9.14
N VAL A 431 13.81 -12.57 -8.86
CA VAL A 431 13.46 -13.57 -9.88
C VAL A 431 12.24 -14.36 -9.40
N SER A 432 11.34 -14.65 -10.33
CA SER A 432 10.18 -15.51 -10.08
C SER A 432 9.85 -16.36 -11.30
N ALA A 433 9.24 -17.49 -11.06
CA ALA A 433 8.75 -18.40 -12.09
C ALA A 433 7.43 -19.05 -11.66
N ALA A 434 6.54 -19.28 -12.62
CA ALA A 434 5.36 -20.11 -12.47
C ALA A 434 5.32 -21.13 -13.60
N PHE A 435 5.26 -22.41 -13.23
CA PHE A 435 5.28 -23.55 -14.14
C PHE A 435 3.96 -24.30 -14.07
N LYS A 436 3.34 -24.60 -15.23
CA LYS A 436 2.11 -25.37 -15.40
C LYS A 436 2.46 -26.77 -15.92
N PRO A 437 2.54 -27.81 -15.06
CA PRO A 437 2.97 -29.15 -15.47
C PRO A 437 1.92 -29.92 -16.28
N PHE A 438 0.64 -29.57 -16.18
CA PHE A 438 -0.45 -30.29 -16.83
C PHE A 438 -1.19 -29.40 -17.81
N HIS A 439 -1.33 -29.80 -19.08
CA HIS A 439 -1.99 -28.99 -20.12
C HIS A 439 -3.46 -28.73 -19.83
N ASN A 440 -4.18 -29.73 -19.32
CA ASN A 440 -5.64 -29.69 -19.14
C ASN A 440 -6.10 -29.18 -17.77
N GLU A 441 -5.17 -28.91 -16.84
CA GLU A 441 -5.50 -28.46 -15.49
C GLU A 441 -4.79 -27.13 -15.20
N GLU A 442 -5.50 -26.18 -14.62
CA GLU A 442 -4.87 -24.94 -14.12
C GLU A 442 -4.21 -25.18 -12.76
N PHE A 443 -3.21 -26.09 -12.76
CA PHE A 443 -2.32 -26.32 -11.65
C PHE A 443 -0.96 -25.69 -11.94
N ARG A 444 -0.45 -24.87 -11.01
CA ARG A 444 0.82 -24.18 -11.18
C ARG A 444 1.69 -24.33 -9.93
N VAL A 445 2.96 -24.57 -10.18
CA VAL A 445 4.03 -24.49 -9.18
C VAL A 445 4.73 -23.15 -9.39
N ARG A 446 4.89 -22.37 -8.34
CA ARG A 446 5.55 -21.07 -8.41
C ARG A 446 6.69 -20.97 -7.42
N PHE A 447 7.66 -20.16 -7.77
CA PHE A 447 8.82 -19.84 -6.96
C PHE A 447 9.18 -18.38 -7.11
N PHE A 448 9.62 -17.73 -6.03
CA PHE A 448 10.33 -16.46 -6.15
C PHE A 448 11.45 -16.29 -5.11
N TYR A 449 12.45 -15.52 -5.50
CA TYR A 449 13.51 -14.97 -4.67
C TYR A 449 13.50 -13.45 -4.79
N LYS A 450 13.63 -12.71 -3.67
CA LYS A 450 13.71 -11.25 -3.65
C LYS A 450 14.67 -10.74 -2.59
N ASP A 451 15.56 -9.82 -2.98
CA ASP A 451 16.33 -8.97 -2.08
C ASP A 451 15.60 -7.66 -1.84
N ILE A 452 15.63 -7.19 -0.60
CA ILE A 452 15.00 -5.95 -0.16
C ILE A 452 16.01 -5.14 0.65
N PHE A 453 15.99 -3.84 0.42
CA PHE A 453 16.79 -2.86 1.11
C PHE A 453 15.86 -1.77 1.66
N ARG A 454 15.86 -1.55 2.99
CA ARG A 454 15.03 -0.55 3.67
C ARG A 454 15.89 0.40 4.49
N LEU A 455 15.72 1.69 4.27
CA LEU A 455 16.30 2.73 5.14
C LEU A 455 15.45 2.94 6.39
N ALA A 456 16.11 3.39 7.44
CA ALA A 456 15.46 3.93 8.62
C ALA A 456 14.57 5.14 8.27
N SER A 457 13.43 5.29 8.95
CA SER A 457 12.56 6.46 8.85
C SER A 457 13.21 7.69 9.52
N PHE A 458 12.67 8.88 9.30
CA PHE A 458 13.20 10.06 9.96
C PHE A 458 13.01 10.01 11.49
N ASN A 459 11.94 9.39 11.99
CA ASN A 459 11.79 9.16 13.42
C ASN A 459 12.84 8.18 13.97
N ASP A 460 13.15 7.10 13.22
CA ASP A 460 14.20 6.16 13.63
C ASP A 460 15.57 6.86 13.77
N LEU A 461 15.85 7.85 12.91
CA LEU A 461 17.15 8.54 12.84
C LEU A 461 17.22 9.80 13.70
N TYR A 462 16.17 10.63 13.74
CA TYR A 462 16.24 12.01 14.18
C TYR A 462 15.23 12.40 15.27
N TYR A 463 14.40 11.47 15.76
CA TYR A 463 13.51 11.79 16.87
C TYR A 463 14.33 12.07 18.13
N GLU A 464 14.14 13.24 18.75
CA GLU A 464 15.08 13.92 19.68
C GLU A 464 15.58 13.01 20.83
N GLU A 465 14.71 12.16 21.39
CA GLU A 465 15.07 11.32 22.54
C GLU A 465 15.39 9.86 22.18
N VAL A 466 15.00 9.40 21.00
CA VAL A 466 14.97 7.97 20.63
C VAL A 466 15.78 7.69 19.38
N GLY A 467 15.94 8.68 18.50
CA GLY A 467 16.58 8.54 17.19
C GLY A 467 18.06 8.17 17.28
N ASN A 468 18.53 7.45 16.25
CA ASN A 468 19.91 7.02 16.13
C ASN A 468 20.40 7.13 14.69
N THR A 469 21.26 8.11 14.41
CA THR A 469 21.84 8.35 13.07
C THR A 469 22.84 7.28 12.63
N GLN A 470 23.27 6.38 13.52
CA GLN A 470 24.19 5.29 13.23
C GLN A 470 23.49 4.00 12.77
N LEU A 471 22.17 4.04 12.56
CA LEU A 471 21.42 2.88 12.11
C LEU A 471 21.87 2.44 10.71
N LYS A 472 22.11 1.14 10.60
CA LYS A 472 22.34 0.48 9.31
C LYS A 472 20.99 0.21 8.64
N PRO A 473 20.91 0.30 7.31
CA PRO A 473 19.72 -0.11 6.58
C PRO A 473 19.39 -1.59 6.80
N GLU A 474 18.12 -1.90 6.97
CA GLU A 474 17.65 -3.30 7.01
C GLU A 474 17.79 -3.96 5.64
N LYS A 475 18.14 -5.24 5.65
CA LYS A 475 18.19 -6.10 4.46
C LYS A 475 17.31 -7.32 4.71
N ALA A 476 16.44 -7.63 3.77
CA ALA A 476 15.63 -8.83 3.85
C ALA A 476 15.77 -9.66 2.56
N LYS A 477 15.91 -10.97 2.72
CA LYS A 477 15.88 -11.94 1.62
C LYS A 477 14.64 -12.78 1.77
N GLN A 478 13.80 -12.81 0.73
CA GLN A 478 12.58 -13.58 0.70
C GLN A 478 12.72 -14.76 -0.25
N TYR A 479 12.29 -15.93 0.19
CA TYR A 479 12.16 -17.16 -0.60
C TYR A 479 10.73 -17.64 -0.47
N ASN A 480 10.12 -18.03 -1.56
CA ASN A 480 8.76 -18.59 -1.59
C ASN A 480 8.67 -19.73 -2.59
N ILE A 481 7.97 -20.78 -2.19
CA ILE A 481 7.49 -21.81 -3.08
C ILE A 481 5.98 -21.96 -2.87
N GLY A 482 5.22 -22.05 -3.94
CA GLY A 482 3.77 -22.12 -3.86
C GLY A 482 3.15 -23.04 -4.89
N LEU A 483 1.96 -23.51 -4.56
CA LEU A 483 1.10 -24.30 -5.43
C LEU A 483 -0.22 -23.56 -5.59
N THR A 484 -0.73 -23.51 -6.79
CA THR A 484 -2.05 -22.92 -7.08
C THR A 484 -2.81 -23.88 -7.98
N TYR A 485 -4.07 -24.12 -7.62
CA TYR A 485 -5.00 -24.92 -8.41
C TYR A 485 -6.30 -24.14 -8.60
N SER A 486 -6.84 -24.21 -9.80
CA SER A 486 -8.15 -23.61 -10.11
C SER A 486 -8.85 -24.46 -11.16
N LYS A 487 -10.16 -24.67 -10.98
CA LYS A 487 -10.97 -25.46 -11.90
C LYS A 487 -12.42 -25.01 -11.92
N ASN A 488 -13.00 -24.98 -13.10
CA ASN A 488 -14.44 -24.96 -13.31
C ASN A 488 -14.90 -26.42 -13.38
N VAL A 489 -15.60 -26.91 -12.33
CA VAL A 489 -15.85 -28.36 -12.16
C VAL A 489 -17.14 -28.80 -12.86
N CYS A 490 -18.28 -28.20 -12.48
CA CYS A 490 -19.60 -28.50 -13.02
C CYS A 490 -20.58 -27.36 -12.73
N PRO A 491 -21.79 -27.35 -13.30
CA PRO A 491 -22.78 -26.29 -13.05
C PRO A 491 -23.12 -26.07 -11.58
N PHE A 492 -23.12 -27.15 -10.76
CA PHE A 492 -23.34 -27.05 -9.32
C PHE A 492 -22.12 -26.43 -8.58
N LEU A 493 -20.90 -26.70 -9.04
CA LEU A 493 -19.64 -26.14 -8.53
C LEU A 493 -18.92 -25.39 -9.66
N PRO A 494 -19.39 -24.18 -10.03
CA PRO A 494 -18.85 -23.45 -11.16
C PRO A 494 -17.42 -22.98 -10.98
N TYR A 495 -16.93 -22.90 -9.73
CA TYR A 495 -15.55 -22.48 -9.46
C TYR A 495 -15.00 -23.05 -8.16
N LEU A 496 -13.75 -23.55 -8.24
CA LEU A 496 -12.94 -23.95 -7.11
C LEU A 496 -11.51 -23.43 -7.30
N SER A 497 -10.94 -22.82 -6.28
CA SER A 497 -9.50 -22.50 -6.25
C SER A 497 -8.88 -22.77 -4.89
N ALA A 498 -7.63 -23.17 -4.90
CA ALA A 498 -6.82 -23.36 -3.71
C ALA A 498 -5.38 -22.92 -3.98
N THR A 499 -4.78 -22.29 -2.99
CA THR A 499 -3.39 -21.82 -3.04
C THR A 499 -2.69 -22.17 -1.74
N VAL A 500 -1.46 -22.67 -1.83
CA VAL A 500 -0.59 -22.92 -0.67
C VAL A 500 0.78 -22.32 -0.96
N ASP A 501 1.28 -21.48 -0.09
CA ASP A 501 2.59 -20.84 -0.18
C ASP A 501 3.41 -21.09 1.07
N ALA A 502 4.55 -21.74 0.95
CA ALA A 502 5.55 -21.83 1.99
C ALA A 502 6.63 -20.77 1.77
N TYR A 503 7.06 -20.09 2.81
CA TYR A 503 8.03 -19.01 2.70
C TYR A 503 9.07 -19.02 3.81
N TYR A 504 10.23 -18.47 3.48
CA TYR A 504 11.32 -18.17 4.40
C TYR A 504 11.85 -16.75 4.13
N ASN A 505 11.85 -15.90 5.16
CA ASN A 505 12.41 -14.57 5.08
C ASN A 505 13.56 -14.46 6.10
N LYS A 506 14.73 -14.03 5.63
CA LYS A 506 15.89 -13.73 6.46
C LYS A 506 16.10 -12.23 6.51
N VAL A 507 15.94 -11.62 7.69
CA VAL A 507 16.14 -10.18 7.92
C VAL A 507 17.43 -9.97 8.68
N THR A 508 18.31 -9.10 8.20
CA THR A 508 19.53 -8.68 8.86
C THR A 508 19.49 -7.19 9.15
N ASP A 509 20.17 -6.77 10.23
CA ASP A 509 20.19 -5.38 10.70
C ASP A 509 18.78 -4.81 10.99
N LYS A 510 17.84 -5.65 11.51
CA LYS A 510 16.47 -5.23 11.78
C LYS A 510 16.44 -4.06 12.76
N ILE A 511 15.75 -2.98 12.40
CA ILE A 511 15.60 -1.79 13.24
C ILE A 511 14.47 -2.00 14.24
N ILE A 512 14.78 -1.85 15.52
CA ILE A 512 13.82 -1.98 16.63
C ILE A 512 14.01 -0.86 17.65
N ALA A 513 12.92 -0.48 18.32
CA ALA A 513 12.97 0.31 19.52
C ALA A 513 13.26 -0.61 20.73
N TYR A 514 14.16 -0.23 21.60
CA TYR A 514 14.48 -0.99 22.81
C TYR A 514 14.65 -0.05 24.02
N PRO A 515 14.31 -0.50 25.24
CA PRO A 515 14.58 0.26 26.44
C PRO A 515 16.08 0.28 26.72
N THR A 516 16.62 1.43 27.10
CA THR A 516 18.02 1.58 27.55
C THR A 516 18.19 1.05 28.96
N LYS A 517 19.35 1.25 29.57
CA LYS A 517 19.60 0.91 31.00
C LYS A 517 18.59 1.58 31.92
N ASN A 518 18.16 2.79 31.60
CA ASN A 518 16.99 3.41 32.22
C ASN A 518 15.74 2.96 31.42
N LEU A 519 14.95 2.08 32.00
CA LEU A 519 13.75 1.48 31.35
C LEU A 519 12.70 2.50 30.89
N ALA A 520 12.77 3.74 31.36
CA ALA A 520 11.92 4.84 30.91
C ALA A 520 12.41 5.51 29.61
N VAL A 521 13.66 5.27 29.22
CA VAL A 521 14.28 5.86 28.02
C VAL A 521 14.45 4.77 26.95
N TRP A 522 13.89 5.02 25.77
CA TRP A 522 13.98 4.14 24.62
C TRP A 522 15.01 4.67 23.62
N SER A 523 15.58 3.80 22.80
CA SER A 523 16.42 4.18 21.67
C SER A 523 16.25 3.19 20.53
N MET A 524 16.60 3.62 19.32
CA MET A 524 16.58 2.78 18.12
C MET A 524 17.92 2.07 17.95
N LYS A 525 17.88 0.77 17.62
CA LYS A 525 19.08 0.00 17.26
C LYS A 525 18.80 -1.05 16.19
N ASN A 526 19.85 -1.54 15.57
CA ASN A 526 19.79 -2.72 14.74
C ASN A 526 19.86 -3.99 15.60
N LEU A 527 18.86 -4.86 15.50
CA LEU A 527 18.93 -6.24 15.93
C LEU A 527 19.71 -7.04 14.86
N GLY A 528 20.49 -8.05 15.25
CA GLY A 528 21.37 -8.75 14.31
C GLY A 528 20.64 -9.46 13.19
N GLN A 529 19.96 -10.58 13.48
CA GLN A 529 19.27 -11.41 12.47
C GLN A 529 17.94 -11.92 12.99
N VAL A 530 16.92 -11.87 12.11
CA VAL A 530 15.59 -12.44 12.36
C VAL A 530 15.25 -13.39 11.21
N ASP A 531 14.88 -14.62 11.55
CA ASP A 531 14.39 -15.63 10.63
C ASP A 531 12.87 -15.76 10.76
N ILE A 532 12.15 -15.66 9.62
CA ILE A 532 10.70 -15.77 9.58
C ILE A 532 10.33 -16.90 8.63
N LYS A 533 9.59 -17.90 9.13
CA LYS A 533 9.10 -19.05 8.35
C LYS A 533 7.59 -19.13 8.48
N GLY A 534 6.92 -19.52 7.41
CA GLY A 534 5.48 -19.68 7.47
C GLY A 534 4.88 -20.35 6.26
N ILE A 535 3.56 -20.59 6.38
CA ILE A 535 2.71 -21.15 5.35
C ILE A 535 1.43 -20.32 5.29
N ASP A 536 1.07 -19.87 4.08
CA ASP A 536 -0.20 -19.23 3.78
C ASP A 536 -1.05 -20.19 2.94
N ILE A 537 -2.31 -20.39 3.31
CA ILE A 537 -3.28 -21.20 2.58
C ILE A 537 -4.48 -20.32 2.28
N THR A 538 -4.94 -20.29 1.03
CA THR A 538 -6.18 -19.66 0.64
C THR A 538 -7.04 -20.63 -0.15
N GLY A 539 -8.35 -20.55 0.03
CA GLY A 539 -9.30 -21.34 -0.74
C GLY A 539 -10.56 -20.54 -1.04
N SER A 540 -11.12 -20.73 -2.20
CA SER A 540 -12.41 -20.16 -2.59
C SER A 540 -13.18 -21.17 -3.41
N LEU A 541 -14.48 -21.24 -3.18
CA LEU A 541 -15.40 -22.03 -3.97
C LEU A 541 -16.71 -21.29 -4.19
N SER A 542 -17.30 -21.46 -5.35
CA SER A 542 -18.64 -20.99 -5.69
C SER A 542 -19.53 -22.21 -5.89
N LEU A 543 -20.64 -22.26 -5.17
CA LEU A 543 -21.71 -23.26 -5.33
C LEU A 543 -22.92 -22.61 -5.97
N GLN A 544 -23.53 -23.28 -6.91
CA GLN A 544 -24.78 -22.86 -7.55
C GLN A 544 -25.81 -23.99 -7.47
N PRO A 545 -26.41 -24.21 -6.26
CA PRO A 545 -27.37 -25.28 -6.07
C PRO A 545 -28.66 -25.11 -6.90
N TRP A 546 -29.01 -23.88 -7.26
CA TRP A 546 -30.13 -23.53 -8.14
C TRP A 546 -29.74 -22.36 -9.03
N GLU A 547 -30.40 -22.17 -10.17
CA GLU A 547 -30.11 -21.09 -11.13
C GLU A 547 -30.02 -19.69 -10.48
N LYS A 548 -30.86 -19.43 -9.47
CA LYS A 548 -30.97 -18.12 -8.81
C LYS A 548 -30.17 -17.98 -7.52
N ILE A 549 -29.54 -19.07 -7.03
CA ILE A 549 -28.82 -19.06 -5.75
C ILE A 549 -27.34 -19.39 -6.01
N ARG A 550 -26.47 -18.44 -5.70
CA ARG A 550 -25.02 -18.62 -5.70
C ARG A 550 -24.48 -18.42 -4.29
N ILE A 551 -23.73 -19.39 -3.79
CA ILE A 551 -23.06 -19.37 -2.50
C ILE A 551 -21.56 -19.31 -2.76
N ASN A 552 -20.92 -18.22 -2.33
CA ASN A 552 -19.47 -18.07 -2.42
C ASN A 552 -18.87 -18.25 -1.03
N LEU A 553 -17.97 -19.22 -0.91
CA LEU A 553 -17.23 -19.49 0.32
C LEU A 553 -15.77 -19.22 0.06
N SER A 554 -15.12 -18.45 0.93
CA SER A 554 -13.69 -18.22 0.90
C SER A 554 -13.12 -18.29 2.31
N GLY A 555 -11.88 -18.77 2.40
CA GLY A 555 -11.17 -18.84 3.66
C GLY A 555 -9.68 -18.75 3.45
N ASN A 556 -8.99 -18.31 4.50
CA ASN A 556 -7.54 -18.29 4.53
C ASN A 556 -7.03 -18.80 5.88
N TYR A 557 -5.82 -19.34 5.85
CA TYR A 557 -5.07 -19.74 7.04
C TYR A 557 -3.63 -19.34 6.89
N THR A 558 -3.05 -18.76 7.93
CA THR A 558 -1.64 -18.39 7.99
C THR A 558 -1.01 -18.93 9.26
N TYR A 559 0.05 -19.70 9.10
CA TYR A 559 0.98 -20.04 10.17
C TYR A 559 2.31 -19.34 9.95
N GLN A 560 2.81 -18.62 10.95
CA GLN A 560 4.10 -17.95 10.86
C GLN A 560 4.84 -17.99 12.19
N ARG A 561 6.16 -18.09 12.10
CA ARG A 561 7.08 -18.05 13.25
C ARG A 561 8.24 -17.13 12.93
N ALA A 562 8.43 -16.10 13.75
CA ALA A 562 9.57 -15.19 13.69
C ALA A 562 10.49 -15.43 14.90
N LEU A 563 11.79 -15.56 14.65
CA LEU A 563 12.81 -15.85 15.65
C LEU A 563 13.96 -14.87 15.53
N ASP A 564 14.38 -14.30 16.65
CA ASP A 564 15.70 -13.66 16.78
C ASP A 564 16.76 -14.77 16.86
N VAL A 565 17.57 -14.87 15.82
CA VAL A 565 18.67 -15.84 15.71
C VAL A 565 20.04 -15.17 15.84
N THR A 566 20.09 -13.96 16.41
CA THR A 566 21.35 -13.25 16.66
C THR A 566 22.18 -14.00 17.70
N PRO A 567 23.43 -14.45 17.40
CA PRO A 567 24.28 -15.07 18.39
C PRO A 567 24.58 -14.11 19.58
N PRO A 568 24.59 -14.58 20.84
CA PRO A 568 24.36 -15.94 21.34
C PRO A 568 22.89 -16.28 21.64
N ARG A 569 21.92 -15.53 21.15
CA ARG A 569 20.49 -15.66 21.51
C ARG A 569 19.67 -16.19 20.35
N SER A 570 18.86 -17.22 20.60
CA SER A 570 17.70 -17.54 19.77
C SER A 570 16.45 -17.35 20.63
N LYS A 571 15.69 -16.30 20.38
CA LYS A 571 14.44 -16.00 21.10
C LYS A 571 13.33 -15.65 20.12
N HIS A 572 12.10 -15.89 20.51
CA HIS A 572 10.94 -15.41 19.77
C HIS A 572 10.93 -13.88 19.70
N VAL A 573 10.61 -13.32 18.54
CA VAL A 573 10.54 -11.89 18.24
C VAL A 573 9.08 -11.47 18.13
#